data_89b47057fdfe0c3b94f9316995110998
#
_entry.id   89b47057fdfe0c3b94f9316995110998
#
_cell.length_a   1.000
_cell.length_b   1.000
_cell.length_c   1.000
_cell.angle_alpha   90.00
_cell.angle_beta   90.00
_cell.angle_gamma   90.00
#
_symmetry.space_group_name_H-M   'P 1'
#
loop_
_entity.id
_entity.type
_entity.pdbx_description
1 polymer ?
#
loop_
_entity_poly.entity_id
_entity_poly.type
_entity_poly.pdbx_seq_one_letter_code
_entity_poly.pdbx_strand_id
1 'polypeptide(L)'
;GVRFVIEVRRDASANVILNNLFKLTQLQTNFSFNMLAIEKGVPKILSLRQILADYIAHQKEVVVRRTQFDKDKAEARAHILEGLLIALDHLDEVITIIRNSQTDAEAQAELMARFELTERQSQAILDMRLRRLTGLERDKIQNEYNDLLALIADLACLLYTSPSPRDL
;
A
#
# COMPACT_ATOMS: atom_id res chain seq x y z
N GLY A 1 13.11 2.44 37.35
CA GLY A 1 12.02 2.08 38.27
C GLY A 1 12.48 2.10 39.72
N VAL A 2 11.54 2.21 40.67
CA VAL A 2 11.84 2.17 42.08
C VAL A 2 12.00 0.73 42.54
N ARG A 3 13.12 0.40 43.18
CA ARG A 3 13.36 -0.91 43.79
C ARG A 3 13.10 -0.79 45.29
N PHE A 4 12.17 -1.58 45.81
CA PHE A 4 11.85 -1.66 47.22
C PHE A 4 12.55 -2.87 47.82
N VAL A 5 13.42 -2.67 48.82
CA VAL A 5 14.20 -3.74 49.49
C VAL A 5 13.77 -3.78 50.96
N ILE A 6 13.39 -4.96 51.43
CA ILE A 6 13.00 -5.21 52.83
C ILE A 6 13.99 -6.20 53.42
N GLU A 7 14.77 -5.78 54.40
CA GLU A 7 15.68 -6.65 55.12
C GLU A 7 14.96 -7.30 56.30
N VAL A 8 15.07 -8.61 56.41
CA VAL A 8 14.38 -9.43 57.40
C VAL A 8 15.40 -9.98 58.41
N ARG A 9 15.03 -10.04 59.69
CA ARG A 9 15.85 -10.66 60.72
C ARG A 9 16.11 -12.16 60.41
N ARG A 10 17.25 -12.67 60.83
CA ARG A 10 17.69 -14.06 60.51
C ARG A 10 16.78 -15.14 61.08
N ASP A 11 16.05 -14.86 62.16
CA ASP A 11 15.13 -15.74 62.88
C ASP A 11 13.71 -15.76 62.28
N ALA A 12 13.42 -14.90 61.27
CA ALA A 12 12.10 -14.75 60.70
C ALA A 12 12.04 -15.35 59.26
N SER A 13 10.90 -15.98 58.93
CA SER A 13 10.67 -16.50 57.57
C SER A 13 10.28 -15.37 56.61
N ALA A 14 11.11 -15.12 55.61
CA ALA A 14 10.89 -14.08 54.61
C ALA A 14 9.57 -14.28 53.82
N ASN A 15 9.19 -15.54 53.52
CA ASN A 15 7.96 -15.84 52.79
C ASN A 15 6.70 -15.50 53.61
N VAL A 16 6.71 -15.75 54.92
CA VAL A 16 5.58 -15.41 55.81
C VAL A 16 5.40 -13.91 55.90
N ILE A 17 6.50 -13.17 56.01
CA ILE A 17 6.47 -11.69 56.07
C ILE A 17 5.97 -11.13 54.72
N LEU A 18 6.46 -11.64 53.60
CA LEU A 18 6.02 -11.22 52.28
C LEU A 18 4.52 -11.46 52.07
N ASN A 19 4.00 -12.63 52.45
CA ASN A 19 2.57 -12.95 52.36
C ASN A 19 1.72 -12.03 53.26
N ASN A 20 2.24 -11.72 54.45
CA ASN A 20 1.56 -10.77 55.35
C ASN A 20 1.57 -9.33 54.78
N LEU A 21 2.67 -8.91 54.17
CA LEU A 21 2.74 -7.62 53.46
C LEU A 21 1.75 -7.54 52.31
N PHE A 22 1.63 -8.57 51.47
CA PHE A 22 0.63 -8.62 50.40
C PHE A 22 -0.80 -8.59 50.95
N LYS A 23 -1.07 -9.22 52.11
CA LYS A 23 -2.41 -9.30 52.70
C LYS A 23 -2.80 -8.04 53.44
N LEU A 24 -1.86 -7.40 54.12
CA LEU A 24 -2.12 -6.27 55.05
C LEU A 24 -1.78 -4.90 54.47
N THR A 25 -1.12 -4.85 53.32
CA THR A 25 -0.73 -3.60 52.64
C THR A 25 -1.17 -3.59 51.18
N GLN A 26 -1.04 -2.42 50.54
CA GLN A 26 -1.35 -2.26 49.12
C GLN A 26 -0.18 -2.64 48.18
N LEU A 27 0.77 -3.48 48.64
CA LEU A 27 1.89 -3.94 47.80
C LEU A 27 1.43 -4.87 46.65
N GLN A 28 0.25 -5.48 46.83
CA GLN A 28 -0.42 -6.23 45.76
C GLN A 28 -1.88 -5.73 45.69
N THR A 29 -2.23 -5.16 44.56
CA THR A 29 -3.60 -4.69 44.27
C THR A 29 -4.12 -5.29 42.98
N ASN A 30 -5.43 -5.53 42.94
CA ASN A 30 -6.11 -5.93 41.70
C ASN A 30 -6.48 -4.68 40.91
N PHE A 31 -6.08 -4.66 39.66
CA PHE A 31 -6.46 -3.60 38.75
C PHE A 31 -7.49 -4.16 37.77
N SER A 32 -8.69 -3.62 37.81
CA SER A 32 -9.75 -3.97 36.87
C SER A 32 -9.77 -2.95 35.73
N PHE A 33 -9.83 -3.42 34.50
CA PHE A 33 -9.93 -2.56 33.33
C PHE A 33 -11.05 -3.03 32.40
N ASN A 34 -11.73 -2.07 31.77
CA ASN A 34 -12.70 -2.30 30.72
C ASN A 34 -12.13 -1.77 29.41
N MET A 35 -11.90 -2.67 28.46
CA MET A 35 -11.43 -2.29 27.13
C MET A 35 -12.62 -2.02 26.22
N LEU A 36 -13.10 -0.78 26.21
CA LEU A 36 -14.12 -0.32 25.29
C LEU A 36 -13.45 0.11 23.97
N ALA A 37 -13.84 -0.51 22.87
CA ALA A 37 -13.36 -0.15 21.54
C ALA A 37 -14.53 -0.14 20.53
N ILE A 38 -14.31 0.53 19.42
CA ILE A 38 -15.27 0.56 18.31
C ILE A 38 -14.87 -0.53 17.30
N GLU A 39 -15.67 -1.59 17.23
CA GLU A 39 -15.52 -2.65 16.23
C GLU A 39 -16.57 -2.48 15.15
N LYS A 40 -16.15 -2.27 13.88
CA LYS A 40 -17.06 -2.09 12.72
C LYS A 40 -18.15 -1.03 12.94
N GLY A 41 -17.77 0.09 13.61
CA GLY A 41 -18.69 1.19 13.89
C GLY A 41 -19.57 0.99 15.15
N VAL A 42 -19.45 -0.13 15.86
CA VAL A 42 -20.24 -0.43 17.07
C VAL A 42 -19.32 -0.43 18.30
N PRO A 43 -19.64 0.31 19.36
CA PRO A 43 -18.87 0.26 20.61
C PRO A 43 -19.13 -1.09 21.33
N LYS A 44 -18.04 -1.79 21.69
CA LYS A 44 -18.06 -3.06 22.38
C LYS A 44 -16.98 -3.14 23.45
N ILE A 45 -17.24 -3.87 24.52
CA ILE A 45 -16.22 -4.26 25.49
C ILE A 45 -15.55 -5.52 24.95
N LEU A 46 -14.26 -5.41 24.65
CA LEU A 46 -13.49 -6.49 24.03
C LEU A 46 -12.52 -7.11 25.04
N SER A 47 -12.35 -8.42 24.93
CA SER A 47 -11.25 -9.11 25.62
C SER A 47 -9.92 -8.84 24.90
N LEU A 48 -8.80 -8.99 25.61
CA LEU A 48 -7.46 -8.83 25.01
C LEU A 48 -7.28 -9.70 23.78
N ARG A 49 -7.77 -10.94 23.81
CA ARG A 49 -7.71 -11.87 22.67
C ARG A 49 -8.45 -11.33 21.45
N GLN A 50 -9.63 -10.76 21.64
CA GLN A 50 -10.42 -10.17 20.56
C GLN A 50 -9.73 -8.95 19.97
N ILE A 51 -9.21 -8.05 20.81
CA ILE A 51 -8.46 -6.88 20.34
C ILE A 51 -7.27 -7.27 19.47
N LEU A 52 -6.50 -8.29 19.88
CA LEU A 52 -5.37 -8.78 19.09
C LEU A 52 -5.83 -9.43 17.77
N ALA A 53 -6.91 -10.21 17.80
CA ALA A 53 -7.46 -10.80 16.59
C ALA A 53 -7.97 -9.74 15.60
N ASP A 54 -8.70 -8.76 16.09
CA ASP A 54 -9.23 -7.66 15.27
C ASP A 54 -8.10 -6.78 14.72
N TYR A 55 -7.05 -6.54 15.51
CA TYR A 55 -5.87 -5.82 15.04
C TYR A 55 -5.17 -6.55 13.89
N ILE A 56 -4.95 -7.87 14.02
CA ILE A 56 -4.34 -8.67 12.95
C ILE A 56 -5.23 -8.67 11.70
N ALA A 57 -6.54 -8.82 11.86
CA ALA A 57 -7.48 -8.77 10.74
C ALA A 57 -7.45 -7.41 10.03
N HIS A 58 -7.41 -6.32 10.80
CA HIS A 58 -7.30 -4.97 10.26
C HIS A 58 -5.97 -4.76 9.50
N GLN A 59 -4.84 -5.21 10.07
CA GLN A 59 -3.55 -5.11 9.39
C GLN A 59 -3.54 -5.84 8.04
N LYS A 60 -4.09 -7.05 7.99
CA LYS A 60 -4.23 -7.79 6.72
C LYS A 60 -5.06 -7.01 5.68
N GLU A 61 -6.19 -6.47 6.09
CA GLU A 61 -7.05 -5.67 5.21
C GLU A 61 -6.33 -4.42 4.69
N VAL A 62 -5.59 -3.72 5.54
CA VAL A 62 -4.81 -2.53 5.15
C VAL A 62 -3.72 -2.88 4.15
N VAL A 63 -2.98 -3.98 4.35
CA VAL A 63 -1.95 -4.43 3.42
C VAL A 63 -2.55 -4.76 2.06
N VAL A 64 -3.64 -5.54 2.01
CA VAL A 64 -4.33 -5.88 0.76
C VAL A 64 -4.82 -4.63 0.03
N ARG A 65 -5.47 -3.70 0.75
CA ARG A 65 -5.98 -2.46 0.17
C ARG A 65 -4.87 -1.57 -0.39
N ARG A 66 -3.74 -1.45 0.34
CA ARG A 66 -2.58 -0.69 -0.12
C ARG A 66 -1.97 -1.33 -1.37
N THR A 67 -1.74 -2.64 -1.35
CA THR A 67 -1.17 -3.37 -2.48
C THR A 67 -2.05 -3.26 -3.73
N GLN A 68 -3.38 -3.34 -3.57
CA GLN A 68 -4.32 -3.14 -4.68
C GLN A 68 -4.23 -1.73 -5.25
N PHE A 69 -4.19 -0.71 -4.39
CA PHE A 69 -4.06 0.68 -4.82
C PHE A 69 -2.76 0.94 -5.59
N ASP A 70 -1.64 0.41 -5.08
CA ASP A 70 -0.33 0.57 -5.72
C ASP A 70 -0.30 -0.17 -7.08
N LYS A 71 -0.93 -1.35 -7.16
CA LYS A 71 -1.09 -2.10 -8.40
C LYS A 71 -1.91 -1.32 -9.43
N ASP A 72 -3.10 -0.84 -9.07
CA ASP A 72 -3.98 -0.08 -9.97
C ASP A 72 -3.28 1.19 -10.50
N LYS A 73 -2.50 1.86 -9.64
CA LYS A 73 -1.70 3.03 -10.01
C LYS A 73 -0.58 2.67 -11.00
N ALA A 74 0.12 1.56 -10.77
CA ALA A 74 1.18 1.09 -11.66
C ALA A 74 0.61 0.65 -13.02
N GLU A 75 -0.53 -0.06 -13.03
CA GLU A 75 -1.22 -0.47 -14.27
C GLU A 75 -1.70 0.75 -15.08
N ALA A 76 -2.28 1.75 -14.42
CA ALA A 76 -2.71 2.97 -15.10
C ALA A 76 -1.53 3.73 -15.72
N ARG A 77 -0.36 3.73 -15.07
CA ARG A 77 0.86 4.34 -15.62
C ARG A 77 1.45 3.53 -16.76
N ALA A 78 1.54 2.21 -16.61
CA ALA A 78 2.02 1.29 -17.65
C ALA A 78 1.16 1.40 -18.92
N HIS A 79 -0.15 1.48 -18.78
CA HIS A 79 -1.09 1.66 -19.90
C HIS A 79 -0.80 2.94 -20.71
N ILE A 80 -0.50 4.06 -20.04
CA ILE A 80 -0.12 5.31 -20.72
C ILE A 80 1.23 5.14 -21.44
N LEU A 81 2.23 4.53 -20.81
CA LEU A 81 3.55 4.32 -21.41
C LEU A 81 3.49 3.40 -22.63
N GLU A 82 2.66 2.37 -22.57
CA GLU A 82 2.40 1.48 -23.71
C GLU A 82 1.91 2.26 -24.94
N GLY A 83 0.91 3.13 -24.77
CA GLY A 83 0.42 4.00 -25.83
C GLY A 83 1.51 4.96 -26.37
N LEU A 84 2.34 5.50 -25.48
CA LEU A 84 3.47 6.36 -25.89
C LEU A 84 4.53 5.59 -26.68
N LEU A 85 4.81 4.34 -26.32
CA LEU A 85 5.76 3.50 -27.08
C LEU A 85 5.23 3.19 -28.48
N ILE A 86 3.95 2.83 -28.62
CA ILE A 86 3.30 2.62 -29.93
C ILE A 86 3.41 3.89 -30.79
N ALA A 87 3.15 5.06 -30.20
CA ALA A 87 3.27 6.34 -30.91
C ALA A 87 4.71 6.66 -31.34
N LEU A 88 5.71 6.32 -30.52
CA LEU A 88 7.12 6.51 -30.84
C LEU A 88 7.62 5.55 -31.93
N ASP A 89 7.06 4.34 -32.01
CA ASP A 89 7.39 3.38 -33.04
C ASP A 89 6.81 3.78 -34.42
N HIS A 90 5.69 4.51 -34.44
CA HIS A 90 5.01 4.99 -35.65
C HIS A 90 4.98 6.52 -35.73
N LEU A 91 6.08 7.17 -35.34
CA LEU A 91 6.15 8.62 -35.15
C LEU A 91 5.74 9.42 -36.39
N ASP A 92 6.19 9.00 -37.60
CA ASP A 92 5.88 9.70 -38.85
C ASP A 92 4.38 9.68 -39.17
N GLU A 93 3.72 8.54 -38.93
CA GLU A 93 2.27 8.41 -39.12
C GLU A 93 1.51 9.28 -38.11
N VAL A 94 1.92 9.26 -36.82
CA VAL A 94 1.32 10.07 -35.76
C VAL A 94 1.43 11.56 -36.09
N ILE A 95 2.60 12.03 -36.52
CA ILE A 95 2.82 13.43 -36.92
C ILE A 95 1.92 13.79 -38.10
N THR A 96 1.81 12.89 -39.06
CA THR A 96 0.98 13.12 -40.28
C THR A 96 -0.50 13.25 -39.93
N ILE A 97 -1.00 12.41 -39.02
CA ILE A 97 -2.38 12.47 -38.51
C ILE A 97 -2.62 13.81 -37.78
N ILE A 98 -1.75 14.16 -36.86
CA ILE A 98 -1.89 15.41 -36.07
C ILE A 98 -1.87 16.65 -36.99
N ARG A 99 -1.02 16.66 -38.03
CA ARG A 99 -0.90 17.79 -38.98
C ARG A 99 -2.11 17.93 -39.90
N ASN A 100 -2.76 16.82 -40.25
CA ASN A 100 -3.92 16.80 -41.16
C ASN A 100 -5.24 17.08 -40.42
N SER A 101 -5.31 16.86 -39.13
CA SER A 101 -6.48 17.12 -38.28
C SER A 101 -6.64 18.63 -38.04
N GLN A 102 -7.87 19.10 -38.08
CA GLN A 102 -8.19 20.52 -37.78
C GLN A 102 -8.43 20.80 -36.31
N THR A 103 -8.81 19.76 -35.55
CA THR A 103 -9.11 19.84 -34.12
C THR A 103 -8.45 18.71 -33.35
N ASP A 104 -8.17 18.94 -32.05
CA ASP A 104 -7.62 17.89 -31.18
C ASP A 104 -8.54 16.68 -31.08
N ALA A 105 -9.86 16.88 -31.12
CA ALA A 105 -10.84 15.78 -31.10
C ALA A 105 -10.80 14.91 -32.35
N GLU A 106 -10.56 15.48 -33.52
CA GLU A 106 -10.37 14.73 -34.76
C GLU A 106 -9.06 13.93 -34.73
N ALA A 107 -7.96 14.58 -34.30
CA ALA A 107 -6.67 13.89 -34.15
C ALA A 107 -6.78 12.72 -33.17
N GLN A 108 -7.47 12.91 -32.05
CA GLN A 108 -7.71 11.89 -31.05
C GLN A 108 -8.48 10.70 -31.64
N ALA A 109 -9.59 10.97 -32.34
CA ALA A 109 -10.41 9.93 -32.95
C ALA A 109 -9.65 9.11 -34.02
N GLU A 110 -8.83 9.77 -34.85
CA GLU A 110 -8.01 9.10 -35.87
C GLU A 110 -6.91 8.26 -35.21
N LEU A 111 -6.22 8.76 -34.18
CA LEU A 111 -5.21 7.99 -33.42
C LEU A 111 -5.81 6.75 -32.79
N MET A 112 -7.00 6.88 -32.18
CA MET A 112 -7.71 5.75 -31.57
C MET A 112 -8.10 4.70 -32.63
N ALA A 113 -8.63 5.13 -33.76
CA ALA A 113 -9.05 4.23 -34.85
C ALA A 113 -7.86 3.53 -35.54
N ARG A 114 -6.72 4.23 -35.70
CA ARG A 114 -5.55 3.72 -36.43
C ARG A 114 -4.69 2.76 -35.62
N PHE A 115 -4.49 3.04 -34.33
CA PHE A 115 -3.58 2.32 -33.45
C PHE A 115 -4.30 1.55 -32.34
N GLU A 116 -5.63 1.48 -32.35
CA GLU A 116 -6.46 0.83 -31.33
C GLU A 116 -6.19 1.35 -29.92
N LEU A 117 -5.87 2.65 -29.80
CA LEU A 117 -5.53 3.31 -28.55
C LEU A 117 -6.78 3.68 -27.75
N THR A 118 -6.63 3.73 -26.45
CA THR A 118 -7.68 4.27 -25.56
C THR A 118 -7.65 5.80 -25.56
N GLU A 119 -8.75 6.41 -25.13
CA GLU A 119 -8.87 7.86 -25.01
C GLU A 119 -7.74 8.46 -24.13
N ARG A 120 -7.38 7.78 -23.03
CA ARG A 120 -6.29 8.21 -22.14
C ARG A 120 -4.92 8.16 -22.81
N GLN A 121 -4.67 7.14 -23.60
CA GLN A 121 -3.41 6.98 -24.34
C GLN A 121 -3.30 8.04 -25.44
N SER A 122 -4.35 8.25 -26.25
CA SER A 122 -4.36 9.25 -27.30
C SER A 122 -4.21 10.67 -26.76
N GLN A 123 -4.87 11.00 -25.65
CA GLN A 123 -4.68 12.28 -24.98
C GLN A 123 -3.22 12.47 -24.51
N ALA A 124 -2.62 11.44 -23.92
CA ALA A 124 -1.23 11.51 -23.47
C ALA A 124 -0.24 11.69 -24.65
N ILE A 125 -0.57 11.16 -25.83
CA ILE A 125 0.22 11.38 -27.06
C ILE A 125 0.10 12.83 -27.53
N LEU A 126 -1.10 13.41 -27.55
CA LEU A 126 -1.32 14.79 -27.95
C LEU A 126 -0.65 15.79 -26.96
N ASP A 127 -0.66 15.48 -25.68
CA ASP A 127 0.00 16.29 -24.64
C ASP A 127 1.54 16.13 -24.61
N MET A 128 2.10 15.23 -25.44
CA MET A 128 3.52 14.94 -25.43
C MET A 128 4.35 16.09 -26.00
N ARG A 129 5.35 16.54 -25.24
CA ARG A 129 6.27 17.58 -25.70
C ARG A 129 7.25 17.03 -26.75
N LEU A 130 7.54 17.81 -27.80
CA LEU A 130 8.49 17.45 -28.85
C LEU A 130 9.85 16.96 -28.34
N ARG A 131 10.31 17.45 -27.20
CA ARG A 131 11.56 17.01 -26.55
C ARG A 131 11.55 15.52 -26.20
N ARG A 132 10.40 14.91 -25.96
CA ARG A 132 10.28 13.46 -25.63
C ARG A 132 10.39 12.53 -26.83
N LEU A 133 10.46 13.08 -28.04
CA LEU A 133 10.62 12.31 -29.29
C LEU A 133 12.07 11.90 -29.57
N THR A 134 13.02 12.22 -28.70
CA THR A 134 14.42 11.82 -28.87
C THR A 134 14.63 10.36 -28.49
N GLY A 135 15.59 9.68 -29.15
CA GLY A 135 15.89 8.28 -28.88
C GLY A 135 16.23 7.97 -27.44
N LEU A 136 16.97 8.87 -26.75
CA LEU A 136 17.30 8.73 -25.32
C LEU A 136 16.04 8.74 -24.41
N GLU A 137 15.02 9.50 -24.76
CA GLU A 137 13.78 9.53 -24.00
C GLU A 137 12.93 8.28 -24.28
N ARG A 138 12.98 7.73 -25.50
CA ARG A 138 12.37 6.44 -25.83
C ARG A 138 12.91 5.31 -24.94
N ASP A 139 14.24 5.22 -24.82
CA ASP A 139 14.88 4.21 -23.97
C ASP A 139 14.47 4.34 -22.51
N LYS A 140 14.33 5.58 -22.01
CA LYS A 140 13.84 5.81 -20.64
C LYS A 140 12.40 5.36 -20.46
N ILE A 141 11.51 5.65 -21.42
CA ILE A 141 10.11 5.22 -21.40
C ILE A 141 10.02 3.69 -21.42
N GLN A 142 10.82 3.04 -22.26
CA GLN A 142 10.88 1.57 -22.34
C GLN A 142 11.37 0.95 -21.02
N ASN A 143 12.39 1.52 -20.39
CA ASN A 143 12.89 1.05 -19.11
C ASN A 143 11.86 1.25 -18.01
N GLU A 144 11.23 2.44 -17.93
CA GLU A 144 10.14 2.71 -16.97
C GLU A 144 8.97 1.73 -17.15
N TYR A 145 8.61 1.40 -18.39
CA TYR A 145 7.57 0.43 -18.69
C TYR A 145 7.93 -0.98 -18.19
N ASN A 146 9.16 -1.43 -18.46
CA ASN A 146 9.64 -2.74 -18.01
C ASN A 146 9.69 -2.83 -16.47
N ASP A 147 10.15 -1.79 -15.80
CA ASP A 147 10.19 -1.70 -14.34
C ASP A 147 8.78 -1.76 -13.73
N LEU A 148 7.81 -1.09 -14.35
CA LEU A 148 6.42 -1.14 -13.93
C LEU A 148 5.79 -2.52 -14.15
N LEU A 149 6.09 -3.21 -15.23
CA LEU A 149 5.60 -4.58 -15.45
C LEU A 149 6.13 -5.54 -14.39
N ALA A 150 7.42 -5.43 -14.04
CA ALA A 150 8.00 -6.21 -12.94
C ALA A 150 7.32 -5.91 -11.61
N LEU A 151 7.10 -4.62 -11.29
CA LEU A 151 6.40 -4.20 -10.08
C LEU A 151 4.95 -4.73 -10.03
N ILE A 152 4.22 -4.67 -11.15
CA ILE A 152 2.84 -5.19 -11.24
C ILE A 152 2.82 -6.70 -10.98
N ALA A 153 3.78 -7.45 -11.51
CA ALA A 153 3.90 -8.89 -11.26
C ALA A 153 4.16 -9.19 -9.79
N ASP A 154 5.04 -8.45 -9.13
CA ASP A 154 5.34 -8.59 -7.70
C ASP A 154 4.11 -8.27 -6.84
N LEU A 155 3.42 -7.15 -7.13
CA LEU A 155 2.20 -6.76 -6.42
C LEU A 155 1.06 -7.75 -6.62
N ALA A 156 0.92 -8.31 -7.82
CA ALA A 156 -0.04 -9.38 -8.10
C ALA A 156 0.28 -10.64 -7.29
N CYS A 157 1.55 -11.02 -7.19
CA CYS A 157 1.99 -12.14 -6.36
C CYS A 157 1.63 -11.93 -4.88
N LEU A 158 1.85 -10.72 -4.34
CA LEU A 158 1.48 -10.38 -2.96
C LEU A 158 -0.03 -10.47 -2.70
N LEU A 159 -0.87 -10.12 -3.67
CA LEU A 159 -2.33 -10.24 -3.55
C LEU A 159 -2.81 -11.70 -3.58
N TYR A 160 -2.14 -12.57 -4.34
CA TYR A 160 -2.48 -14.00 -4.41
C TYR A 160 -1.94 -14.80 -3.24
N THR A 161 -0.75 -14.47 -2.75
CA THR A 161 -0.21 -15.08 -1.54
C THR A 161 -0.84 -14.39 -0.33
N SER A 162 -1.69 -15.11 0.41
CA SER A 162 -2.17 -14.61 1.70
C SER A 162 -0.98 -14.10 2.51
N PRO A 163 -0.99 -12.84 3.00
CA PRO A 163 0.16 -12.27 3.69
C PRO A 163 0.59 -13.20 4.82
N SER A 164 1.84 -13.66 4.74
CA SER A 164 2.45 -14.48 5.79
C SER A 164 2.55 -13.65 7.08
N PRO A 165 2.38 -14.26 8.26
CA PRO A 165 2.64 -13.58 9.53
C PRO A 165 4.06 -13.00 9.67
N ARG A 166 4.98 -13.33 8.75
CA ARG A 166 6.36 -12.81 8.71
C ARG A 166 6.49 -11.48 7.94
N ASP A 167 5.46 -11.09 7.19
CA ASP A 167 5.44 -9.85 6.39
C ASP A 167 4.75 -8.71 7.13
N LEU A 168 4.38 -8.94 8.38
CA LEU A 168 3.87 -8.00 9.37
C LEU A 168 4.95 -7.69 10.42
#